data_ec6c6540bb2ec92487fb1e4551daaec4
#
_entry.id   ec6c6540bb2ec92487fb1e4551daaec4
#
_cell.length_a   1.000
_cell.length_b   1.000
_cell.length_c   1.000
_cell.angle_alpha   90.00
_cell.angle_beta   90.00
_cell.angle_gamma   90.00
#
_symmetry.space_group_name_H-M   'P 1'
#
loop_
_entity.id
_entity.type
_entity.pdbx_description
1 polymer ?
#
loop_
_entity_poly.entity_id
_entity_poly.type
_entity_poly.pdbx_seq_one_letter_code
_entity_poly.pdbx_strand_id
1 'polypeptide(L)'
;MNKLSRRQLSIGAGAGLLLAPFVAMLKEGPTRAATTKTAKRLLVFCTMGTKPDSWKPTGISGESISAWSAMTQPLSAIKDSVVLVEGCPAGNPGDGHGSPEGLTGQGNGYYAVNNVQQLAISVDQFVADKLKKAGINRPLSSLVLGADTSGGVTMSYRAGKAVAPIASPSSAFSTAFGAVSSGGGGGTMTGGGTMTTPDAALKRRQSILDLVSSEINTVRGRVGSIEKAKLDAHLDSIRALESKLTASTGGGSTGGGSNPDAIKACAGLAKPSDAAGTHPAIANDLLHMDILVNALACDITRVGVIQFGTDQGLQVDLPNLQGDQHNGFIHSGAGENFKSLIAFEAWLATQYANLITSLKSKPDPDGGGGSLYDSTLVVWARDMGDAVNHDMKDMRFVLAGGAGGYLKQAAGGRYVNAGGGASNRHERVLLNVLEAMGVTDYTGFGDPGFSGKSPLPGIAAT
;
A
#
# COMPACT_ATOMS: atom_id res chain seq x y z
N MET A 1 -18.46 -42.11 -43.39
CA MET A 1 -17.57 -41.73 -42.25
C MET A 1 -16.16 -41.60 -42.80
N ASN A 2 -15.73 -40.36 -43.04
CA ASN A 2 -14.38 -40.08 -43.56
C ASN A 2 -13.35 -40.25 -42.41
N LYS A 3 -12.40 -41.20 -42.64
CA LYS A 3 -11.29 -41.41 -41.69
C LYS A 3 -10.33 -40.24 -41.75
N LEU A 4 -10.18 -39.51 -40.64
CA LEU A 4 -9.19 -38.47 -40.48
C LEU A 4 -7.78 -39.04 -40.61
N SER A 5 -6.89 -38.40 -41.37
CA SER A 5 -5.50 -38.80 -41.52
C SER A 5 -4.70 -38.56 -40.23
N ARG A 6 -3.62 -39.32 -40.00
CA ARG A 6 -2.73 -39.15 -38.84
C ARG A 6 -2.21 -37.71 -38.69
N ARG A 7 -2.07 -36.98 -39.80
CA ARG A 7 -1.61 -35.59 -39.83
C ARG A 7 -2.73 -34.63 -39.31
N GLN A 8 -4.00 -34.91 -39.57
CA GLN A 8 -5.15 -34.19 -39.08
C GLN A 8 -5.37 -34.44 -37.58
N LEU A 9 -5.04 -35.64 -37.10
CA LEU A 9 -5.11 -35.97 -35.68
C LEU A 9 -4.03 -35.26 -34.85
N SER A 10 -2.82 -35.13 -35.38
CA SER A 10 -1.70 -34.41 -34.67
C SER A 10 -1.93 -32.89 -34.62
N ILE A 11 -2.54 -32.31 -35.66
CA ILE A 11 -2.92 -30.86 -35.64
C ILE A 11 -4.08 -30.63 -34.67
N GLY A 12 -5.06 -31.54 -34.64
CA GLY A 12 -6.17 -31.47 -33.69
C GLY A 12 -5.74 -31.64 -32.22
N ALA A 13 -4.70 -32.44 -31.95
CA ALA A 13 -4.17 -32.62 -30.60
C ALA A 13 -3.37 -31.40 -30.11
N GLY A 14 -2.61 -30.76 -31.00
CA GLY A 14 -1.88 -29.53 -30.66
C GLY A 14 -2.81 -28.34 -30.39
N ALA A 15 -3.83 -28.14 -31.24
CA ALA A 15 -4.85 -27.12 -31.02
C ALA A 15 -5.71 -27.41 -29.78
N GLY A 16 -5.96 -28.68 -29.48
CA GLY A 16 -6.71 -29.10 -28.28
C GLY A 16 -5.96 -28.78 -26.98
N LEU A 17 -4.61 -28.89 -26.97
CA LEU A 17 -3.78 -28.54 -25.81
C LEU A 17 -3.69 -27.03 -25.57
N LEU A 18 -3.65 -26.21 -26.62
CA LEU A 18 -3.66 -24.75 -26.52
C LEU A 18 -5.04 -24.19 -26.16
N LEU A 19 -6.12 -24.90 -26.52
CA LEU A 19 -7.50 -24.52 -26.21
C LEU A 19 -8.05 -25.18 -24.93
N ALA A 20 -7.30 -26.12 -24.32
CA ALA A 20 -7.73 -26.82 -23.11
C ALA A 20 -8.16 -25.88 -21.97
N PRO A 21 -7.42 -24.77 -21.65
CA PRO A 21 -7.88 -23.80 -20.65
C PRO A 21 -9.16 -23.10 -21.06
N PHE A 22 -9.37 -22.88 -22.36
CA PHE A 22 -10.55 -22.20 -22.89
C PHE A 22 -11.79 -23.10 -22.91
N VAL A 23 -11.61 -24.38 -23.19
CA VAL A 23 -12.69 -25.39 -23.14
C VAL A 23 -13.13 -25.65 -21.69
N ALA A 24 -12.19 -25.60 -20.74
CA ALA A 24 -12.50 -25.65 -19.31
C ALA A 24 -13.32 -24.43 -18.87
N MET A 25 -12.97 -23.21 -19.34
CA MET A 25 -13.74 -21.98 -19.09
C MET A 25 -15.15 -22.01 -19.71
N LEU A 26 -15.36 -22.73 -20.80
CA LEU A 26 -16.68 -22.87 -21.44
C LEU A 26 -17.56 -23.88 -20.74
N LYS A 27 -17.00 -24.84 -20.00
CA LYS A 27 -17.76 -25.86 -19.24
C LYS A 27 -18.14 -25.39 -17.84
N GLU A 28 -17.37 -24.49 -17.28
CA GLU A 28 -17.73 -23.81 -16.05
C GLU A 28 -18.54 -22.58 -16.46
N GLY A 29 -19.86 -22.61 -16.23
CA GLY A 29 -20.64 -21.38 -16.18
C GLY A 29 -19.91 -20.41 -15.25
N PRO A 30 -20.15 -19.07 -15.27
CA PRO A 30 -19.41 -18.12 -14.47
C PRO A 30 -19.52 -18.50 -13.00
N THR A 31 -18.69 -19.40 -12.54
CA THR A 31 -18.30 -19.46 -11.15
C THR A 31 -17.61 -18.11 -10.93
N ARG A 32 -18.43 -17.17 -10.45
CA ARG A 32 -17.96 -15.95 -9.83
C ARG A 32 -16.95 -16.47 -8.80
N ALA A 33 -15.66 -16.49 -9.16
CA ALA A 33 -14.61 -16.70 -8.20
C ALA A 33 -14.97 -15.74 -7.06
N ALA A 34 -15.19 -16.26 -5.88
CA ALA A 34 -15.39 -15.42 -4.72
C ALA A 34 -14.17 -14.52 -4.71
N THR A 35 -14.35 -13.26 -5.12
CA THR A 35 -13.26 -12.27 -5.11
C THR A 35 -12.89 -12.15 -3.66
N THR A 36 -11.75 -12.70 -3.30
CA THR A 36 -11.18 -12.51 -1.97
C THR A 36 -11.16 -11.01 -1.76
N LYS A 37 -11.89 -10.53 -0.76
CA LYS A 37 -11.97 -9.12 -0.39
C LYS A 37 -10.62 -8.69 0.16
N THR A 38 -9.68 -8.37 -0.71
CA THR A 38 -8.31 -8.01 -0.33
C THR A 38 -7.87 -6.72 -1.00
N ALA A 39 -7.15 -5.90 -0.24
CA ALA A 39 -6.46 -4.74 -0.78
C ALA A 39 -5.31 -5.18 -1.68
N LYS A 40 -4.98 -4.34 -2.64
CA LYS A 40 -3.81 -4.55 -3.50
C LYS A 40 -2.64 -3.64 -3.10
N ARG A 41 -2.92 -2.62 -2.29
CA ARG A 41 -1.96 -1.60 -1.86
C ARG A 41 -2.15 -1.26 -0.39
N LEU A 42 -1.03 -1.01 0.27
CA LEU A 42 -0.97 -0.54 1.65
C LEU A 42 -0.33 0.85 1.67
N LEU A 43 -1.00 1.80 2.31
CA LEU A 43 -0.45 3.11 2.61
C LEU A 43 -0.51 3.32 4.13
N VAL A 44 0.63 3.61 4.74
CA VAL A 44 0.71 3.90 6.18
C VAL A 44 1.02 5.37 6.37
N PHE A 45 0.21 6.03 7.20
CA PHE A 45 0.37 7.40 7.65
C PHE A 45 0.80 7.36 9.11
N CYS A 46 2.05 7.71 9.38
CA CYS A 46 2.64 7.61 10.71
C CYS A 46 2.76 9.00 11.35
N THR A 47 2.37 9.10 12.60
CA THR A 47 2.53 10.31 13.42
C THR A 47 2.95 9.94 14.83
N MET A 48 3.33 10.94 15.62
CA MET A 48 3.50 10.77 17.06
C MET A 48 2.18 10.37 17.74
N GLY A 49 2.29 9.97 18.99
CA GLY A 49 1.16 9.73 19.89
C GLY A 49 0.24 10.93 20.01
N THR A 50 -0.93 10.71 20.55
CA THR A 50 -1.98 11.72 20.70
C THR A 50 -2.34 11.93 22.18
N LYS A 51 -3.36 12.75 22.44
CA LYS A 51 -4.00 12.86 23.76
C LYS A 51 -5.33 12.09 23.73
N PRO A 52 -5.41 10.91 24.36
CA PRO A 52 -6.52 9.98 24.25
C PRO A 52 -7.91 10.60 24.44
N ASP A 53 -8.12 11.31 25.53
CA ASP A 53 -9.41 11.90 25.87
C ASP A 53 -9.89 12.96 24.88
N SER A 54 -8.93 13.68 24.26
CA SER A 54 -9.23 14.72 23.27
C SER A 54 -9.40 14.16 21.85
N TRP A 55 -8.90 12.95 21.61
CA TRP A 55 -9.00 12.27 20.30
C TRP A 55 -10.33 11.52 20.14
N LYS A 56 -10.83 10.93 21.21
CA LYS A 56 -12.06 10.13 21.20
C LYS A 56 -13.25 10.93 20.69
N PRO A 57 -14.09 10.41 19.78
CA PRO A 57 -15.34 11.05 19.39
C PRO A 57 -16.22 11.35 20.60
N THR A 58 -16.89 12.48 20.58
CA THR A 58 -17.72 12.95 21.72
C THR A 58 -19.12 12.34 21.71
N GLY A 59 -19.59 11.86 20.55
CA GLY A 59 -20.87 11.16 20.43
C GLY A 59 -20.68 9.81 19.78
N ILE A 60 -20.93 8.72 20.53
CA ILE A 60 -20.82 7.34 20.07
C ILE A 60 -22.07 6.59 20.49
N SER A 61 -22.68 5.85 19.55
CA SER A 61 -23.79 4.94 19.81
C SER A 61 -23.50 3.59 19.18
N GLY A 62 -23.19 2.58 19.99
CA GLY A 62 -22.60 1.34 19.51
C GLY A 62 -21.28 1.62 18.79
N GLU A 63 -21.20 1.28 17.50
CA GLU A 63 -20.04 1.61 16.65
C GLU A 63 -20.24 2.89 15.81
N SER A 64 -21.40 3.54 15.87
CA SER A 64 -21.71 4.72 15.06
C SER A 64 -21.20 6.00 15.70
N ILE A 65 -20.56 6.86 14.91
CA ILE A 65 -20.08 8.17 15.34
C ILE A 65 -21.18 9.20 15.03
N SER A 66 -21.72 9.84 16.07
CA SER A 66 -22.72 10.91 15.95
C SER A 66 -22.12 12.30 16.16
N ALA A 67 -20.99 12.40 16.88
CA ALA A 67 -20.26 13.65 17.07
C ALA A 67 -18.76 13.38 17.17
N TRP A 68 -17.99 14.16 16.44
CA TRP A 68 -16.53 14.07 16.37
C TRP A 68 -15.88 14.93 17.47
N SER A 69 -14.71 14.55 17.94
CA SER A 69 -13.89 15.41 18.79
C SER A 69 -13.24 16.52 17.96
N ALA A 70 -12.70 17.56 18.62
CA ALA A 70 -11.97 18.61 17.90
C ALA A 70 -10.78 18.07 17.09
N MET A 71 -10.07 17.06 17.59
CA MET A 71 -8.96 16.43 16.88
C MET A 71 -9.41 15.62 15.66
N THR A 72 -10.54 14.93 15.75
CA THR A 72 -11.01 14.03 14.71
C THR A 72 -12.06 14.63 13.78
N GLN A 73 -12.57 15.85 14.09
CA GLN A 73 -13.59 16.54 13.30
C GLN A 73 -13.30 16.59 11.79
N PRO A 74 -12.07 16.83 11.31
CA PRO A 74 -11.81 16.86 9.87
C PRO A 74 -12.05 15.53 9.16
N LEU A 75 -11.99 14.40 9.87
CA LEU A 75 -12.31 13.08 9.31
C LEU A 75 -13.79 12.96 8.92
N SER A 76 -14.66 13.84 9.43
CA SER A 76 -16.08 13.88 9.05
C SER A 76 -16.29 14.13 7.54
N ALA A 77 -15.32 14.75 6.85
CA ALA A 77 -15.33 14.93 5.40
C ALA A 77 -15.23 13.61 4.63
N ILE A 78 -14.67 12.58 5.25
CA ILE A 78 -14.51 11.23 4.69
C ILE A 78 -15.19 10.17 5.57
N LYS A 79 -16.16 10.55 6.37
CA LYS A 79 -16.79 9.73 7.42
C LYS A 79 -17.16 8.33 6.97
N ASP A 80 -17.76 8.18 5.79
CA ASP A 80 -18.22 6.89 5.26
C ASP A 80 -17.06 5.93 4.89
N SER A 81 -15.84 6.43 4.95
CA SER A 81 -14.61 5.69 4.62
C SER A 81 -13.79 5.33 5.86
N VAL A 82 -14.18 5.75 7.07
CA VAL A 82 -13.31 5.77 8.26
C VAL A 82 -13.77 4.78 9.31
N VAL A 83 -12.80 4.05 9.86
CA VAL A 83 -12.93 3.21 11.05
C VAL A 83 -11.90 3.69 12.07
N LEU A 84 -12.34 4.28 13.17
CA LEU A 84 -11.50 4.61 14.32
C LEU A 84 -11.39 3.39 15.23
N VAL A 85 -10.19 3.08 15.69
CA VAL A 85 -9.91 1.94 16.58
C VAL A 85 -9.20 2.43 17.82
N GLU A 86 -9.69 2.03 19.00
CA GLU A 86 -9.07 2.26 20.30
C GLU A 86 -9.15 1.02 21.19
N GLY A 87 -8.60 1.10 22.40
CA GLY A 87 -8.64 0.01 23.37
C GLY A 87 -7.65 -1.11 23.04
N CYS A 88 -6.58 -0.79 22.33
CA CYS A 88 -5.57 -1.73 21.88
C CYS A 88 -4.22 -1.44 22.57
N PRO A 89 -3.93 -2.00 23.75
CA PRO A 89 -2.63 -1.79 24.40
C PRO A 89 -1.51 -2.42 23.59
N ALA A 90 -0.32 -1.84 23.68
CA ALA A 90 0.91 -2.46 23.18
C ALA A 90 1.41 -3.56 24.14
N GLY A 91 2.32 -4.36 23.66
CA GLY A 91 2.89 -5.48 24.41
C GLY A 91 3.74 -5.07 25.60
N ASN A 92 4.44 -3.96 25.43
CA ASN A 92 5.20 -3.34 26.50
C ASN A 92 4.64 -1.94 26.75
N PRO A 93 3.77 -1.76 27.74
CA PRO A 93 3.11 -0.48 27.99
C PRO A 93 4.02 0.59 28.66
N GLY A 94 5.33 0.41 28.64
CA GLY A 94 6.30 1.30 29.26
C GLY A 94 6.46 2.64 28.54
N ASP A 95 7.58 3.30 28.75
CA ASP A 95 7.94 4.54 28.09
C ASP A 95 7.95 4.35 26.55
N GLY A 96 7.08 5.07 25.86
CA GLY A 96 6.91 4.97 24.42
C GLY A 96 8.05 5.53 23.59
N HIS A 97 9.00 6.23 24.23
CA HIS A 97 10.14 6.80 23.53
C HIS A 97 11.04 5.72 22.90
N GLY A 98 11.44 5.96 21.68
CA GLY A 98 12.37 5.09 20.98
C GLY A 98 11.77 3.78 20.47
N SER A 99 10.45 3.61 20.44
CA SER A 99 9.81 2.35 20.07
C SER A 99 9.10 2.41 18.71
N PRO A 100 9.46 1.55 17.74
CA PRO A 100 8.71 1.37 16.50
C PRO A 100 7.46 0.50 16.69
N GLU A 101 6.98 0.32 17.93
CA GLU A 101 6.02 -0.71 18.30
C GLU A 101 4.69 -0.58 17.54
N GLY A 102 4.26 0.63 17.20
CA GLY A 102 3.03 0.87 16.46
C GLY A 102 2.91 0.09 15.15
N LEU A 103 4.02 -0.21 14.48
CA LEU A 103 4.04 -1.00 13.25
C LEU A 103 4.74 -2.36 13.37
N THR A 104 5.53 -2.60 14.42
CA THR A 104 6.23 -3.88 14.61
C THR A 104 5.47 -4.83 15.53
N GLY A 105 4.57 -4.33 16.35
CA GLY A 105 3.94 -5.09 17.42
C GLY A 105 4.88 -5.42 18.57
N GLN A 106 6.09 -4.89 18.52
CA GLN A 106 7.12 -5.06 19.54
C GLN A 106 8.16 -3.94 19.39
N GLY A 107 8.83 -3.57 20.47
CA GLY A 107 9.97 -2.67 20.43
C GLY A 107 11.06 -3.12 19.44
N ASN A 108 12.12 -2.41 19.34
CA ASN A 108 13.18 -2.55 18.33
C ASN A 108 14.02 -3.85 18.40
N GLY A 109 13.54 -4.90 19.01
CA GLY A 109 14.26 -6.16 19.16
C GLY A 109 13.82 -7.25 18.18
N TYR A 110 12.96 -8.12 18.67
CA TYR A 110 12.51 -9.31 17.95
C TYR A 110 10.99 -9.35 17.86
N TYR A 111 10.48 -10.00 16.82
CA TYR A 111 9.07 -10.33 16.67
C TYR A 111 8.90 -11.82 16.39
N ALA A 112 7.70 -12.34 16.54
CA ALA A 112 7.40 -13.71 16.16
C ALA A 112 6.45 -13.77 14.98
N VAL A 113 6.81 -14.61 14.02
CA VAL A 113 5.91 -15.05 12.96
C VAL A 113 5.88 -16.56 13.00
N ASN A 114 4.69 -17.14 13.04
CA ASN A 114 4.50 -18.59 13.13
C ASN A 114 5.25 -19.22 14.31
N ASN A 115 5.26 -18.54 15.47
CA ASN A 115 5.95 -18.92 16.70
C ASN A 115 7.49 -19.00 16.56
N VAL A 116 8.06 -18.49 15.49
CA VAL A 116 9.51 -18.40 15.30
C VAL A 116 9.95 -16.96 15.58
N GLN A 117 10.85 -16.81 16.55
CA GLN A 117 11.44 -15.50 16.85
C GLN A 117 12.35 -15.05 15.71
N GLN A 118 12.18 -13.82 15.28
CA GLN A 118 12.94 -13.20 14.19
C GLN A 118 13.36 -11.78 14.58
N LEU A 119 14.27 -11.18 13.82
CA LEU A 119 14.61 -9.78 13.98
C LEU A 119 13.43 -8.89 13.60
N ALA A 120 13.22 -7.80 14.33
CA ALA A 120 12.07 -6.91 14.17
C ALA A 120 11.84 -6.49 12.71
N ILE A 121 10.60 -6.58 12.28
CA ILE A 121 10.11 -6.09 11.00
C ILE A 121 8.76 -5.39 11.23
N SER A 122 8.55 -4.26 10.58
CA SER A 122 7.26 -3.59 10.59
C SER A 122 6.29 -4.23 9.60
N VAL A 123 4.99 -4.07 9.84
CA VAL A 123 3.94 -4.68 9.04
C VAL A 123 3.99 -4.26 7.57
N ASP A 124 4.37 -3.02 7.27
CA ASP A 124 4.56 -2.51 5.90
C ASP A 124 5.68 -3.25 5.18
N GLN A 125 6.82 -3.46 5.85
CA GLN A 125 7.97 -4.17 5.26
C GLN A 125 7.67 -5.68 5.14
N PHE A 126 6.95 -6.25 6.10
CA PHE A 126 6.52 -7.64 6.03
C PHE A 126 5.55 -7.87 4.85
N VAL A 127 4.57 -6.98 4.66
CA VAL A 127 3.67 -7.01 3.50
C VAL A 127 4.46 -6.89 2.19
N ALA A 128 5.43 -5.97 2.11
CA ALA A 128 6.27 -5.81 0.93
C ALA A 128 7.02 -7.11 0.56
N ASP A 129 7.57 -7.80 1.57
CA ASP A 129 8.24 -9.09 1.37
C ASP A 129 7.27 -10.20 0.93
N LYS A 130 6.05 -10.23 1.49
CA LYS A 130 5.02 -11.21 1.09
C LYS A 130 4.53 -10.98 -0.33
N LEU A 131 4.28 -9.72 -0.72
CA LEU A 131 3.92 -9.37 -2.11
C LEU A 131 5.01 -9.80 -3.09
N LYS A 132 6.27 -9.53 -2.77
CA LYS A 132 7.41 -9.98 -3.59
C LYS A 132 7.47 -11.51 -3.71
N LYS A 133 7.28 -12.24 -2.61
CA LYS A 133 7.24 -13.72 -2.61
C LYS A 133 6.06 -14.27 -3.42
N ALA A 134 4.93 -13.55 -3.44
CA ALA A 134 3.78 -13.87 -4.26
C ALA A 134 3.96 -13.51 -5.76
N GLY A 135 5.14 -13.08 -6.17
CA GLY A 135 5.44 -12.72 -7.56
C GLY A 135 4.97 -11.31 -7.95
N ILE A 136 4.48 -10.52 -7.02
CA ILE A 136 4.10 -9.12 -7.26
C ILE A 136 5.36 -8.26 -7.15
N ASN A 137 6.15 -8.26 -8.22
CA ASN A 137 7.37 -7.48 -8.30
C ASN A 137 7.05 -6.08 -8.84
N ARG A 138 7.46 -5.05 -8.11
CA ARG A 138 7.36 -3.64 -8.51
C ARG A 138 8.75 -3.00 -8.48
N PRO A 139 8.98 -1.90 -9.20
CA PRO A 139 10.27 -1.18 -9.16
C PRO A 139 10.78 -0.94 -7.75
N LEU A 140 9.89 -0.56 -6.84
CA LEU A 140 10.18 -0.44 -5.42
C LEU A 140 9.30 -1.41 -4.61
N SER A 141 9.91 -2.21 -3.76
CA SER A 141 9.17 -3.09 -2.84
C SER A 141 8.35 -2.30 -1.83
N SER A 142 8.89 -1.19 -1.36
CA SER A 142 8.23 -0.18 -0.52
C SER A 142 8.83 1.20 -0.78
N LEU A 143 8.10 2.26 -0.45
CA LEU A 143 8.56 3.65 -0.49
C LEU A 143 8.25 4.30 0.87
N VAL A 144 9.30 4.63 1.63
CA VAL A 144 9.21 5.22 2.97
C VAL A 144 9.71 6.65 2.91
N LEU A 145 8.84 7.60 3.26
CA LEU A 145 9.06 9.04 3.13
C LEU A 145 8.83 9.75 4.47
N GLY A 146 9.54 10.85 4.71
CA GLY A 146 9.36 11.69 5.90
C GLY A 146 10.47 12.72 6.01
N ALA A 147 10.14 13.98 6.15
CA ALA A 147 11.08 15.08 6.01
C ALA A 147 11.88 15.37 7.30
N ASP A 148 11.27 15.20 8.47
CA ASP A 148 11.92 15.41 9.77
C ASP A 148 11.88 14.14 10.60
N THR A 149 12.82 13.26 10.32
CA THR A 149 12.93 11.94 10.95
C THR A 149 14.32 11.74 11.58
N SER A 150 15.09 12.81 11.72
CA SER A 150 16.41 12.80 12.35
C SER A 150 16.30 12.81 13.88
N GLY A 151 17.08 11.97 14.54
CA GLY A 151 17.20 11.98 16.01
C GLY A 151 16.12 11.22 16.77
N GLY A 152 15.11 10.65 16.11
CA GLY A 152 14.04 9.90 16.74
C GLY A 152 13.75 8.56 16.08
N VAL A 153 12.62 7.96 16.46
CA VAL A 153 12.22 6.62 15.98
C VAL A 153 11.68 6.67 14.58
N THR A 154 12.20 5.81 13.74
CA THR A 154 11.61 5.44 12.47
C THR A 154 10.62 4.31 12.68
N MET A 155 9.40 4.44 12.14
CA MET A 155 8.34 3.45 12.33
C MET A 155 8.55 2.19 11.47
N SER A 156 9.21 2.31 10.31
CA SER A 156 9.47 1.18 9.42
C SER A 156 10.76 0.47 9.80
N TYR A 157 10.69 -0.86 9.93
CA TYR A 157 11.81 -1.73 10.32
C TYR A 157 11.94 -2.94 9.42
N ARG A 158 13.19 -3.33 9.13
CA ARG A 158 13.50 -4.57 8.41
C ARG A 158 14.74 -5.23 9.00
N ALA A 159 14.62 -6.50 9.35
CA ALA A 159 15.70 -7.30 9.92
C ALA A 159 16.37 -6.62 11.13
N GLY A 160 15.57 -6.07 12.04
CA GLY A 160 16.03 -5.41 13.27
C GLY A 160 16.63 -4.02 13.05
N LYS A 161 16.52 -3.45 11.85
CA LYS A 161 17.07 -2.14 11.53
C LYS A 161 16.00 -1.19 11.02
N ALA A 162 16.12 0.08 11.38
CA ALA A 162 15.29 1.12 10.85
C ALA A 162 15.43 1.23 9.32
N VAL A 163 14.31 1.37 8.62
CA VAL A 163 14.25 1.76 7.21
C VAL A 163 14.13 3.27 7.18
N ALA A 164 15.26 3.95 6.97
CA ALA A 164 15.30 5.40 6.99
C ALA A 164 14.38 6.01 5.92
N PRO A 165 13.46 6.92 6.29
CA PRO A 165 12.65 7.66 5.34
C PRO A 165 13.53 8.53 4.43
N ILE A 166 13.08 8.69 3.17
CA ILE A 166 13.71 9.67 2.26
C ILE A 166 13.18 11.05 2.63
N ALA A 167 14.08 11.91 3.12
CA ALA A 167 13.71 13.22 3.66
C ALA A 167 13.46 14.30 2.57
N SER A 168 14.15 14.20 1.44
CA SER A 168 14.06 15.19 0.35
C SER A 168 13.01 14.77 -0.67
N PRO A 169 11.95 15.56 -0.93
CA PRO A 169 10.97 15.31 -1.99
C PRO A 169 11.59 15.15 -3.37
N SER A 170 12.58 15.95 -3.71
CA SER A 170 13.27 15.83 -4.99
C SER A 170 14.04 14.52 -5.14
N SER A 171 14.60 13.99 -4.04
CA SER A 171 15.25 12.68 -3.98
C SER A 171 14.22 11.55 -4.01
N ALA A 172 13.12 11.68 -3.28
CA ALA A 172 12.01 10.74 -3.27
C ALA A 172 11.41 10.59 -4.69
N PHE A 173 11.18 11.72 -5.37
CA PHE A 173 10.72 11.72 -6.75
C PHE A 173 11.70 11.02 -7.70
N SER A 174 13.00 11.33 -7.58
CA SER A 174 14.03 10.69 -8.41
C SER A 174 14.12 9.17 -8.15
N THR A 175 13.97 8.75 -6.90
CA THR A 175 13.93 7.34 -6.52
C THR A 175 12.71 6.62 -7.12
N ALA A 176 11.53 7.25 -7.05
CA ALA A 176 10.29 6.66 -7.55
C ALA A 176 10.22 6.69 -9.09
N PHE A 177 10.57 7.80 -9.72
CA PHE A 177 10.27 8.05 -11.13
C PHE A 177 11.51 8.24 -12.02
N GLY A 178 12.73 8.23 -11.47
CA GLY A 178 13.95 8.50 -12.22
C GLY A 178 14.18 7.55 -13.40
N ALA A 179 13.87 6.27 -13.24
CA ALA A 179 13.95 5.28 -14.32
C ALA A 179 12.86 5.50 -15.41
N VAL A 180 11.71 6.08 -15.05
CA VAL A 180 10.58 6.35 -15.96
C VAL A 180 10.82 7.66 -16.74
N SER A 181 11.44 8.65 -16.08
CA SER A 181 11.73 9.95 -16.70
C SER A 181 12.90 9.91 -17.69
N SER A 182 13.79 8.92 -17.59
CA SER A 182 14.97 8.77 -18.45
C SER A 182 14.68 8.20 -19.84
N GLY A 183 13.43 7.89 -20.14
CA GLY A 183 13.00 7.35 -21.44
C GLY A 183 13.01 8.36 -22.60
N GLY A 184 13.58 9.55 -22.45
CA GLY A 184 13.62 10.62 -23.46
C GLY A 184 14.89 11.45 -23.48
N GLY A 185 16.09 10.85 -23.43
CA GLY A 185 17.32 11.64 -23.57
C GLY A 185 18.57 10.80 -23.38
N GLY A 186 19.27 10.49 -24.48
CA GLY A 186 20.51 9.75 -24.47
C GLY A 186 21.61 10.39 -23.64
N GLY A 187 21.96 9.76 -22.53
CA GLY A 187 23.18 10.02 -21.79
C GLY A 187 24.13 8.84 -21.99
N THR A 188 25.17 9.02 -22.76
CA THR A 188 26.25 8.06 -23.06
C THR A 188 27.00 7.71 -21.77
N MET A 189 26.88 6.47 -21.29
CA MET A 189 27.82 5.89 -20.34
C MET A 189 28.81 5.04 -21.14
N THR A 190 30.04 5.51 -21.21
CA THR A 190 31.21 4.78 -21.73
C THR A 190 31.64 3.71 -20.72
N GLY A 191 31.45 2.46 -21.08
CA GLY A 191 31.99 1.31 -20.34
C GLY A 191 31.85 0.05 -21.22
N GLY A 192 32.98 -0.38 -21.81
CA GLY A 192 33.04 -1.46 -22.79
C GLY A 192 32.60 -2.81 -22.21
N GLY A 193 31.63 -3.42 -22.83
CA GLY A 193 31.24 -4.81 -22.68
C GLY A 193 30.55 -5.25 -23.96
N THR A 194 31.07 -6.31 -24.56
CA THR A 194 30.70 -6.90 -25.85
C THR A 194 29.19 -7.17 -25.93
N MET A 195 28.52 -6.48 -26.86
CA MET A 195 27.11 -6.75 -27.20
C MET A 195 26.97 -8.10 -27.91
N THR A 196 26.38 -9.05 -27.27
CA THR A 196 25.78 -10.20 -27.97
C THR A 196 24.44 -9.75 -28.58
N THR A 197 24.28 -9.98 -29.86
CA THR A 197 23.12 -9.66 -30.68
C THR A 197 21.79 -10.17 -30.10
N PRO A 198 20.65 -9.44 -30.28
CA PRO A 198 19.36 -9.85 -29.75
C PRO A 198 18.95 -11.21 -30.31
N ASP A 199 18.63 -12.02 -29.43
CA ASP A 199 18.52 -13.43 -29.38
C ASP A 199 17.60 -14.03 -30.46
N ALA A 200 18.15 -15.00 -31.20
CA ALA A 200 17.43 -15.87 -32.14
C ALA A 200 16.24 -16.61 -31.46
N ALA A 201 16.24 -16.74 -30.12
CA ALA A 201 15.14 -17.32 -29.36
C ALA A 201 13.91 -16.38 -29.32
N LEU A 202 14.11 -15.06 -29.29
CA LEU A 202 13.03 -14.09 -29.32
C LEU A 202 12.36 -14.00 -30.69
N LYS A 203 13.17 -14.01 -31.75
CA LYS A 203 12.68 -14.10 -33.15
C LYS A 203 11.91 -15.40 -33.40
N ARG A 204 12.33 -16.53 -32.79
CA ARG A 204 11.60 -17.81 -32.85
C ARG A 204 10.28 -17.76 -32.09
N ARG A 205 10.17 -17.03 -30.98
CA ARG A 205 8.91 -16.87 -30.24
C ARG A 205 7.92 -15.98 -30.99
N GLN A 206 8.37 -14.90 -31.63
CA GLN A 206 7.55 -14.09 -32.52
C GLN A 206 7.02 -14.90 -33.70
N SER A 207 7.86 -15.73 -34.29
CA SER A 207 7.48 -16.64 -35.41
C SER A 207 6.43 -17.68 -35.02
N ILE A 208 6.37 -18.13 -33.75
CA ILE A 208 5.36 -19.09 -33.26
C ILE A 208 3.99 -18.43 -33.15
N LEU A 209 3.91 -17.19 -32.70
CA LEU A 209 2.65 -16.45 -32.57
C LEU A 209 2.09 -16.06 -33.95
N ASP A 210 2.93 -15.71 -34.91
CA ASP A 210 2.52 -15.48 -36.31
C ASP A 210 1.99 -16.77 -36.96
N LEU A 211 2.58 -17.93 -36.62
CA LEU A 211 2.13 -19.24 -37.11
C LEU A 211 0.74 -19.64 -36.58
N VAL A 212 0.45 -19.30 -35.32
CA VAL A 212 -0.82 -19.61 -34.65
C VAL A 212 -1.92 -18.62 -35.04
N SER A 213 -1.57 -17.40 -35.42
CA SER A 213 -2.54 -16.35 -35.77
C SER A 213 -3.37 -16.70 -37.02
N SER A 214 -2.81 -17.45 -37.97
CA SER A 214 -3.55 -17.90 -39.18
C SER A 214 -4.61 -18.94 -38.83
N GLU A 215 -4.33 -19.86 -37.88
CA GLU A 215 -5.29 -20.87 -37.42
C GLU A 215 -6.40 -20.25 -36.56
N ILE A 216 -6.05 -19.27 -35.74
CA ILE A 216 -7.00 -18.51 -34.93
C ILE A 216 -7.97 -17.73 -35.81
N ASN A 217 -7.50 -17.11 -36.89
CA ASN A 217 -8.37 -16.44 -37.86
C ASN A 217 -9.34 -17.41 -38.59
N THR A 218 -8.90 -18.63 -38.80
CA THR A 218 -9.77 -19.70 -39.36
C THR A 218 -10.86 -20.09 -38.35
N VAL A 219 -10.54 -20.20 -37.08
CA VAL A 219 -11.53 -20.47 -36.00
C VAL A 219 -12.47 -19.29 -35.85
N ARG A 220 -11.97 -18.06 -35.90
CA ARG A 220 -12.73 -16.81 -35.82
C ARG A 220 -13.83 -16.71 -36.91
N GLY A 221 -13.54 -17.26 -38.09
CA GLY A 221 -14.53 -17.31 -39.17
C GLY A 221 -15.67 -18.32 -38.96
N ARG A 222 -15.57 -19.22 -37.95
CA ARG A 222 -16.50 -20.34 -37.72
C ARG A 222 -17.26 -20.25 -36.39
N VAL A 223 -17.01 -19.26 -35.56
CA VAL A 223 -17.68 -19.09 -34.27
C VAL A 223 -18.68 -17.94 -34.31
N GLY A 224 -19.68 -17.98 -33.43
CA GLY A 224 -20.69 -16.93 -33.29
C GLY A 224 -20.17 -15.59 -32.78
N SER A 225 -20.99 -14.56 -32.82
CA SER A 225 -20.57 -13.17 -32.48
C SER A 225 -20.05 -13.01 -31.03
N ILE A 226 -20.60 -13.76 -30.07
CA ILE A 226 -20.22 -13.73 -28.66
C ILE A 226 -18.85 -14.41 -28.48
N GLU A 227 -18.66 -15.58 -29.10
CA GLU A 227 -17.39 -16.32 -29.05
C GLU A 227 -16.29 -15.59 -29.80
N LYS A 228 -16.63 -14.87 -30.87
CA LYS A 228 -15.70 -14.00 -31.61
C LYS A 228 -15.19 -12.88 -30.76
N ALA A 229 -16.04 -12.20 -29.98
CA ALA A 229 -15.64 -11.13 -29.07
C ALA A 229 -14.70 -11.64 -27.96
N LYS A 230 -14.94 -12.85 -27.44
CA LYS A 230 -14.06 -13.49 -26.44
C LYS A 230 -12.71 -13.88 -27.04
N LEU A 231 -12.69 -14.37 -28.28
CA LEU A 231 -11.47 -14.72 -29.01
C LEU A 231 -10.66 -13.46 -29.33
N ASP A 232 -11.32 -12.36 -29.71
CA ASP A 232 -10.68 -11.09 -29.98
C ASP A 232 -10.03 -10.51 -28.70
N ALA A 233 -10.74 -10.53 -27.56
CA ALA A 233 -10.20 -10.13 -26.27
C ALA A 233 -9.00 -10.99 -25.82
N HIS A 234 -9.00 -12.29 -26.16
CA HIS A 234 -7.86 -13.17 -25.88
C HIS A 234 -6.66 -12.87 -26.78
N LEU A 235 -6.90 -12.59 -28.06
CA LEU A 235 -5.86 -12.18 -29.00
C LEU A 235 -5.25 -10.83 -28.62
N ASP A 236 -6.06 -9.90 -28.15
CA ASP A 236 -5.58 -8.60 -27.66
C ASP A 236 -4.73 -8.76 -26.39
N SER A 237 -5.06 -9.71 -25.51
CA SER A 237 -4.22 -10.03 -24.37
C SER A 237 -2.89 -10.68 -24.76
N ILE A 238 -2.87 -11.52 -25.80
CA ILE A 238 -1.62 -12.11 -26.32
C ILE A 238 -0.77 -11.04 -27.00
N ARG A 239 -1.35 -10.13 -27.79
CA ARG A 239 -0.66 -8.99 -28.39
C ARG A 239 -0.11 -8.03 -27.35
N ALA A 240 -0.82 -7.81 -26.24
CA ALA A 240 -0.33 -7.04 -25.11
C ALA A 240 0.87 -7.72 -24.43
N LEU A 241 0.90 -9.05 -24.38
CA LEU A 241 2.05 -9.82 -23.91
C LEU A 241 3.24 -9.77 -24.88
N GLU A 242 3.01 -9.83 -26.19
CA GLU A 242 4.05 -9.67 -27.23
C GLU A 242 4.66 -8.27 -27.19
N SER A 243 3.82 -7.24 -27.06
CA SER A 243 4.24 -5.86 -26.92
C SER A 243 5.09 -5.65 -25.66
N LYS A 244 4.78 -6.34 -24.56
CA LYS A 244 5.58 -6.35 -23.34
C LYS A 244 6.93 -7.06 -23.53
N LEU A 245 6.97 -8.15 -24.29
CA LEU A 245 8.20 -8.88 -24.61
C LEU A 245 9.12 -8.09 -25.53
N THR A 246 8.57 -7.32 -26.49
CA THR A 246 9.34 -6.48 -27.40
C THR A 246 9.83 -5.20 -26.73
N ALA A 247 9.06 -4.61 -25.80
CA ALA A 247 9.49 -3.46 -24.99
C ALA A 247 10.63 -3.83 -24.02
N SER A 248 10.69 -5.10 -23.59
CA SER A 248 11.73 -5.64 -22.69
C SER A 248 13.09 -5.84 -23.35
N THR A 249 13.22 -5.76 -24.69
CA THR A 249 14.47 -5.99 -25.41
C THR A 249 15.22 -4.71 -25.78
N GLY A 250 14.65 -3.54 -25.50
CA GLY A 250 15.26 -2.22 -25.77
C GLY A 250 15.87 -1.56 -24.53
N GLY A 251 16.68 -2.27 -23.72
CA GLY A 251 17.41 -1.65 -22.60
C GLY A 251 17.17 -2.31 -21.26
N GLY A 252 18.19 -2.95 -20.78
CA GLY A 252 18.56 -3.40 -19.44
C GLY A 252 17.51 -3.57 -18.37
N SER A 253 17.30 -4.84 -18.00
CA SER A 253 16.97 -5.38 -16.69
C SER A 253 15.95 -4.61 -15.82
N THR A 254 14.80 -5.18 -15.67
CA THR A 254 14.33 -5.75 -14.38
C THR A 254 12.91 -6.24 -14.55
N GLY A 255 12.69 -7.51 -14.26
CA GLY A 255 11.38 -8.13 -14.26
C GLY A 255 10.47 -7.51 -13.19
N GLY A 256 9.37 -7.00 -13.63
CA GLY A 256 8.26 -6.54 -12.80
C GLY A 256 7.22 -5.97 -13.74
N GLY A 257 6.13 -6.72 -13.96
CA GLY A 257 5.05 -6.34 -14.87
C GLY A 257 4.31 -5.09 -14.42
N SER A 258 4.92 -3.92 -14.58
CA SER A 258 4.23 -2.64 -14.46
C SER A 258 3.32 -2.49 -15.68
N ASN A 259 2.07 -2.04 -15.46
CA ASN A 259 1.15 -1.72 -16.53
C ASN A 259 1.76 -0.60 -17.40
N PRO A 260 2.03 -0.83 -18.70
CA PRO A 260 2.64 0.18 -19.56
C PRO A 260 1.84 1.48 -19.64
N ASP A 261 0.51 1.41 -19.52
CA ASP A 261 -0.36 2.59 -19.54
C ASP A 261 -0.25 3.39 -18.24
N ALA A 262 -0.06 2.74 -17.10
CA ALA A 262 0.22 3.41 -15.83
C ALA A 262 1.58 4.13 -15.88
N ILE A 263 2.62 3.48 -16.43
CA ILE A 263 3.94 4.11 -16.63
C ILE A 263 3.85 5.32 -17.55
N LYS A 264 3.09 5.22 -18.64
CA LYS A 264 2.90 6.31 -19.60
C LYS A 264 2.14 7.49 -18.97
N ALA A 265 1.14 7.24 -18.13
CA ALA A 265 0.41 8.28 -17.40
C ALA A 265 1.32 9.04 -16.42
N CYS A 266 2.46 8.45 -16.03
CA CYS A 266 3.40 9.01 -15.07
C CYS A 266 4.59 9.73 -15.72
N ALA A 267 4.77 9.61 -17.03
CA ALA A 267 5.87 10.24 -17.77
C ALA A 267 5.81 11.78 -17.77
N GLY A 268 4.65 12.36 -17.43
CA GLY A 268 4.45 13.82 -17.39
C GLY A 268 4.54 14.44 -16.00
N LEU A 269 4.87 13.65 -14.95
CA LEU A 269 4.97 14.18 -13.59
C LEU A 269 6.20 15.10 -13.48
N ALA A 270 5.97 16.31 -12.96
CA ALA A 270 7.05 17.26 -12.69
C ALA A 270 7.77 16.91 -11.37
N LYS A 271 9.10 16.93 -11.42
CA LYS A 271 9.90 16.77 -10.21
C LYS A 271 9.73 18.01 -9.34
N PRO A 272 9.29 17.87 -8.06
CA PRO A 272 9.19 19.02 -7.18
C PRO A 272 10.58 19.49 -6.74
N SER A 273 10.67 20.77 -6.39
CA SER A 273 11.78 21.29 -5.61
C SER A 273 11.49 21.04 -4.12
N ASP A 274 12.54 20.78 -3.35
CA ASP A 274 12.42 20.71 -1.90
C ASP A 274 11.98 22.09 -1.37
N ALA A 275 11.06 22.09 -0.41
CA ALA A 275 10.67 23.33 0.25
C ALA A 275 11.88 23.93 1.01
N ALA A 276 11.99 25.24 0.95
CA ALA A 276 13.03 26.00 1.65
C ALA A 276 12.44 26.70 2.88
N GLY A 277 13.32 27.12 3.80
CA GLY A 277 12.92 27.81 5.01
C GLY A 277 13.62 27.27 6.25
N THR A 278 13.30 27.84 7.39
CA THR A 278 13.92 27.43 8.68
C THR A 278 13.35 26.06 9.13
N HIS A 279 12.06 25.81 8.89
CA HIS A 279 11.34 24.61 9.28
C HIS A 279 10.54 24.06 8.12
N PRO A 280 11.17 23.53 7.06
CA PRO A 280 10.48 23.13 5.83
C PRO A 280 9.84 21.74 5.91
N ALA A 281 9.92 21.04 7.04
CA ALA A 281 9.53 19.64 7.17
C ALA A 281 8.09 19.39 6.75
N ILE A 282 7.14 20.15 7.28
CA ILE A 282 5.70 20.00 6.95
C ILE A 282 5.45 20.22 5.46
N ALA A 283 6.04 21.27 4.86
CA ALA A 283 5.87 21.54 3.44
C ALA A 283 6.45 20.42 2.56
N ASN A 284 7.60 19.86 2.97
CA ASN A 284 8.19 18.70 2.30
C ASN A 284 7.35 17.44 2.48
N ASP A 285 6.74 17.21 3.64
CA ASP A 285 5.87 16.06 3.87
C ASP A 285 4.57 16.12 3.05
N LEU A 286 4.04 17.32 2.79
CA LEU A 286 2.93 17.48 1.84
C LEU A 286 3.34 17.09 0.41
N LEU A 287 4.54 17.46 -0.04
CA LEU A 287 5.10 17.03 -1.32
C LEU A 287 5.33 15.51 -1.35
N HIS A 288 5.78 14.92 -0.25
CA HIS A 288 5.92 13.47 -0.09
C HIS A 288 4.60 12.74 -0.24
N MET A 289 3.50 13.28 0.31
CA MET A 289 2.17 12.68 0.15
C MET A 289 1.77 12.61 -1.34
N ASP A 290 2.00 13.66 -2.10
CA ASP A 290 1.72 13.67 -3.55
C ASP A 290 2.60 12.68 -4.32
N ILE A 291 3.90 12.60 -4.00
CA ILE A 291 4.82 11.63 -4.58
C ILE A 291 4.34 10.20 -4.29
N LEU A 292 3.93 9.94 -3.05
CA LEU A 292 3.50 8.62 -2.62
C LEU A 292 2.21 8.18 -3.33
N VAL A 293 1.20 9.05 -3.40
CA VAL A 293 -0.05 8.78 -4.15
C VAL A 293 0.25 8.50 -5.63
N ASN A 294 1.11 9.30 -6.24
CA ASN A 294 1.49 9.09 -7.63
C ASN A 294 2.30 7.78 -7.80
N ALA A 295 3.20 7.44 -6.88
CA ALA A 295 3.95 6.17 -6.93
C ALA A 295 3.03 4.94 -6.86
N LEU A 296 1.96 5.00 -6.04
CA LEU A 296 0.94 3.96 -5.97
C LEU A 296 0.08 3.93 -7.25
N ALA A 297 -0.33 5.09 -7.77
CA ALA A 297 -1.12 5.21 -9.00
C ALA A 297 -0.34 4.75 -10.24
N CYS A 298 0.97 4.92 -10.23
CA CYS A 298 1.88 4.47 -11.29
C CYS A 298 2.34 3.02 -11.13
N ASP A 299 1.85 2.33 -10.10
CA ASP A 299 2.24 0.97 -9.73
C ASP A 299 3.77 0.78 -9.56
N ILE A 300 4.46 1.87 -9.17
CA ILE A 300 5.91 1.87 -8.85
C ILE A 300 6.15 1.08 -7.55
N THR A 301 5.24 1.21 -6.61
CA THR A 301 5.21 0.42 -5.38
C THR A 301 3.76 0.07 -5.02
N ARG A 302 3.58 -0.94 -4.20
CA ARG A 302 2.30 -1.27 -3.57
C ARG A 302 2.29 -1.06 -2.06
N VAL A 303 3.41 -0.64 -1.51
CA VAL A 303 3.55 -0.33 -0.10
C VAL A 303 4.22 1.02 0.07
N GLY A 304 3.49 1.94 0.67
CA GLY A 304 3.96 3.29 0.92
C GLY A 304 3.82 3.68 2.39
N VAL A 305 4.77 4.44 2.90
CA VAL A 305 4.76 4.99 4.26
C VAL A 305 5.12 6.47 4.19
N ILE A 306 4.33 7.29 4.87
CA ILE A 306 4.66 8.69 5.16
C ILE A 306 4.71 8.86 6.67
N GLN A 307 5.81 9.41 7.19
CA GLN A 307 6.00 9.66 8.61
C GLN A 307 6.17 11.17 8.86
N PHE A 308 5.26 11.74 9.66
CA PHE A 308 5.30 13.12 10.12
C PHE A 308 5.99 13.19 11.50
N GLY A 309 7.24 13.63 11.50
CA GLY A 309 8.03 13.72 12.72
C GLY A 309 8.42 12.37 13.33
N THR A 310 8.96 12.43 14.54
CA THR A 310 9.38 11.29 15.36
C THR A 310 8.94 11.49 16.80
N ASP A 311 9.22 10.54 17.68
CA ASP A 311 9.07 10.68 19.13
C ASP A 311 9.84 11.89 19.73
N GLN A 312 10.83 12.41 19.01
CA GLN A 312 11.54 13.64 19.40
C GLN A 312 10.84 14.92 18.93
N GLY A 313 9.73 14.79 18.20
CA GLY A 313 8.90 15.90 17.77
C GLY A 313 9.04 16.27 16.31
N LEU A 314 8.41 17.37 15.98
CA LEU A 314 8.39 18.01 14.67
C LEU A 314 8.29 19.52 14.90
N GLN A 315 9.12 20.30 14.22
CA GLN A 315 8.94 21.74 14.18
C GLN A 315 7.76 22.09 13.28
N VAL A 316 6.68 22.53 13.90
CA VAL A 316 5.45 22.91 13.21
C VAL A 316 5.57 24.37 12.78
N ASP A 317 5.45 24.61 11.48
CA ASP A 317 5.44 25.94 10.87
C ASP A 317 4.22 26.05 9.93
N LEU A 318 3.07 26.31 10.54
CA LEU A 318 1.81 26.54 9.86
C LEU A 318 1.35 27.98 10.08
N PRO A 319 0.56 28.59 9.19
CA PRO A 319 0.20 30.01 9.26
C PRO A 319 -0.36 30.48 10.61
N ASN A 320 -1.08 29.62 11.32
CA ASN A 320 -1.71 29.96 12.61
C ASN A 320 -1.30 29.03 13.75
N LEU A 321 -0.26 28.22 13.56
CA LEU A 321 0.20 27.25 14.53
C LEU A 321 1.70 26.99 14.34
N GLN A 322 2.51 27.51 15.26
CA GLN A 322 3.96 27.39 15.19
C GLN A 322 4.50 26.86 16.52
N GLY A 323 5.58 26.10 16.46
CA GLY A 323 6.30 25.63 17.64
C GLY A 323 6.73 24.18 17.55
N ASP A 324 7.41 23.74 18.57
CA ASP A 324 7.86 22.36 18.72
C ASP A 324 6.70 21.47 19.18
N GLN A 325 6.40 20.40 18.43
CA GLN A 325 5.30 19.50 18.75
C GLN A 325 5.54 18.79 20.09
N HIS A 326 6.75 18.27 20.33
CA HIS A 326 7.06 17.49 21.52
C HIS A 326 7.11 18.37 22.78
N ASN A 327 8.05 19.31 22.84
CA ASN A 327 8.25 20.13 24.05
C ASN A 327 7.17 21.22 24.19
N GLY A 328 6.75 21.82 23.07
CA GLY A 328 5.81 22.95 23.05
C GLY A 328 4.35 22.50 23.19
N PHE A 329 3.89 21.59 22.34
CA PHE A 329 2.47 21.26 22.30
C PHE A 329 2.10 20.15 23.29
N ILE A 330 2.97 19.16 23.47
CA ILE A 330 2.72 18.01 24.35
C ILE A 330 3.09 18.36 25.79
N HIS A 331 4.36 18.64 26.07
CA HIS A 331 4.83 18.79 27.46
C HIS A 331 4.50 20.15 28.07
N SER A 332 4.64 21.23 27.33
CA SER A 332 4.29 22.58 27.81
C SER A 332 2.84 22.98 27.56
N GLY A 333 2.09 22.17 26.80
CA GLY A 333 0.72 22.50 26.37
C GLY A 333 -0.36 22.40 27.44
N ALA A 334 -0.08 21.78 28.58
CA ALA A 334 -1.07 21.55 29.66
C ALA A 334 -1.66 22.85 30.21
N GLY A 335 -0.88 23.91 30.34
CA GLY A 335 -1.33 25.22 30.81
C GLY A 335 -2.38 25.91 29.95
N GLU A 336 -2.47 25.51 28.67
CA GLU A 336 -3.46 26.00 27.70
C GLU A 336 -4.49 24.93 27.29
N ASN A 337 -4.67 23.90 28.11
CA ASN A 337 -5.56 22.77 27.81
C ASN A 337 -5.21 22.08 26.48
N PHE A 338 -3.92 21.97 26.15
CA PHE A 338 -3.42 21.34 24.93
C PHE A 338 -3.96 21.92 23.62
N LYS A 339 -4.32 23.19 23.57
CA LYS A 339 -4.91 23.82 22.37
C LYS A 339 -4.08 23.63 21.13
N SER A 340 -2.75 23.82 21.21
CA SER A 340 -1.85 23.65 20.07
C SER A 340 -1.76 22.20 19.63
N LEU A 341 -1.73 21.24 20.55
CA LEU A 341 -1.76 19.81 20.23
C LEU A 341 -3.07 19.44 19.54
N ILE A 342 -4.20 19.90 20.07
CA ILE A 342 -5.52 19.65 19.48
C ILE A 342 -5.60 20.24 18.06
N ALA A 343 -5.11 21.46 17.87
CA ALA A 343 -5.10 22.10 16.55
C ALA A 343 -4.19 21.36 15.56
N PHE A 344 -3.03 20.90 15.99
CA PHE A 344 -2.12 20.15 15.14
C PHE A 344 -2.66 18.76 14.79
N GLU A 345 -3.26 18.06 15.73
CA GLU A 345 -3.94 16.80 15.48
C GLU A 345 -5.11 16.95 14.48
N ALA A 346 -5.90 18.02 14.61
CA ALA A 346 -6.95 18.36 13.63
C ALA A 346 -6.35 18.66 12.24
N TRP A 347 -5.20 19.31 12.18
CA TRP A 347 -4.49 19.53 10.93
C TRP A 347 -4.02 18.19 10.32
N LEU A 348 -3.43 17.29 11.11
CA LEU A 348 -3.04 15.94 10.65
C LEU A 348 -4.26 15.15 10.15
N ALA A 349 -5.39 15.23 10.85
CA ALA A 349 -6.65 14.62 10.42
C ALA A 349 -7.14 15.19 9.08
N THR A 350 -6.92 16.49 8.84
CA THR A 350 -7.19 17.13 7.55
C THR A 350 -6.29 16.56 6.46
N GLN A 351 -4.99 16.39 6.72
CA GLN A 351 -4.07 15.81 5.74
C GLN A 351 -4.42 14.35 5.42
N TYR A 352 -4.81 13.59 6.43
CA TYR A 352 -5.30 12.22 6.22
C TYR A 352 -6.56 12.20 5.34
N ALA A 353 -7.51 13.10 5.57
CA ALA A 353 -8.71 13.23 4.73
C ALA A 353 -8.37 13.64 3.29
N ASN A 354 -7.41 14.56 3.11
CA ASN A 354 -6.90 14.97 1.79
C ASN A 354 -6.25 13.80 1.06
N LEU A 355 -5.47 12.97 1.77
CA LEU A 355 -4.86 11.76 1.24
C LEU A 355 -5.92 10.79 0.69
N ILE A 356 -6.98 10.52 1.46
CA ILE A 356 -8.09 9.67 1.03
C ILE A 356 -8.80 10.26 -0.21
N THR A 357 -9.01 11.57 -0.23
CA THR A 357 -9.62 12.27 -1.37
C THR A 357 -8.73 12.18 -2.61
N SER A 358 -7.42 12.32 -2.44
CA SER A 358 -6.43 12.16 -3.52
C SER A 358 -6.46 10.74 -4.10
N LEU A 359 -6.52 9.70 -3.28
CA LEU A 359 -6.67 8.31 -3.74
C LEU A 359 -7.97 8.09 -4.52
N LYS A 360 -9.08 8.71 -4.11
CA LYS A 360 -10.36 8.65 -4.83
C LYS A 360 -10.31 9.31 -6.21
N SER A 361 -9.45 10.31 -6.39
CA SER A 361 -9.30 11.03 -7.66
C SER A 361 -8.45 10.29 -8.71
N LYS A 362 -7.70 9.27 -8.32
CA LYS A 362 -6.81 8.51 -9.22
C LYS A 362 -7.46 7.21 -9.66
N PRO A 363 -7.37 6.83 -10.94
CA PRO A 363 -7.84 5.52 -11.38
C PRO A 363 -7.00 4.38 -10.79
N ASP A 364 -7.60 3.22 -10.57
CA ASP A 364 -6.86 2.02 -10.17
C ASP A 364 -5.98 1.54 -11.33
N PRO A 365 -4.64 1.48 -11.19
CA PRO A 365 -3.75 1.05 -12.25
C PRO A 365 -3.89 -0.44 -12.62
N ASP A 366 -4.56 -1.25 -11.81
CA ASP A 366 -4.86 -2.65 -12.15
C ASP A 366 -6.09 -2.77 -13.08
N GLY A 367 -6.77 -1.68 -13.39
CA GLY A 367 -7.97 -1.65 -14.22
C GLY A 367 -9.24 -2.03 -13.44
N GLY A 368 -10.35 -2.23 -14.17
CA GLY A 368 -11.64 -2.60 -13.56
C GLY A 368 -12.57 -1.44 -13.28
N GLY A 369 -12.18 -0.19 -13.63
CA GLY A 369 -13.05 0.99 -13.59
C GLY A 369 -13.23 1.62 -12.22
N GLY A 370 -12.47 1.18 -11.21
CA GLY A 370 -12.44 1.77 -9.86
C GLY A 370 -11.36 2.84 -9.69
N SER A 371 -11.34 3.43 -8.51
CA SER A 371 -10.30 4.36 -8.09
C SER A 371 -9.17 3.66 -7.32
N LEU A 372 -8.03 4.32 -7.21
CA LEU A 372 -6.92 3.84 -6.38
C LEU A 372 -7.35 3.60 -4.92
N TYR A 373 -8.31 4.40 -4.43
CA TYR A 373 -8.93 4.23 -3.11
C TYR A 373 -9.55 2.83 -2.93
N ASP A 374 -10.26 2.32 -3.95
CA ASP A 374 -11.04 1.07 -3.83
C ASP A 374 -10.15 -0.13 -3.55
N SER A 375 -8.91 -0.13 -4.03
CA SER A 375 -7.94 -1.21 -3.87
C SER A 375 -6.85 -0.93 -2.83
N THR A 376 -6.91 0.19 -2.12
CA THR A 376 -5.90 0.60 -1.12
C THR A 376 -6.46 0.48 0.29
N LEU A 377 -5.69 -0.14 1.21
CA LEU A 377 -5.84 0.01 2.65
C LEU A 377 -4.97 1.19 3.11
N VAL A 378 -5.56 2.12 3.83
CA VAL A 378 -4.83 3.25 4.44
C VAL A 378 -4.91 3.12 5.96
N VAL A 379 -3.75 3.12 6.60
CA VAL A 379 -3.60 2.94 8.05
C VAL A 379 -2.93 4.18 8.62
N TRP A 380 -3.60 4.90 9.51
CA TRP A 380 -2.94 5.88 10.36
C TRP A 380 -2.51 5.18 11.64
N ALA A 381 -1.22 5.08 11.83
CA ALA A 381 -0.57 4.47 12.99
C ALA A 381 0.23 5.50 13.77
N ARG A 382 0.49 5.21 15.02
CA ARG A 382 1.22 6.09 15.94
C ARG A 382 2.36 5.33 16.60
N ASP A 383 3.38 6.05 17.04
CA ASP A 383 4.49 5.50 17.81
C ASP A 383 4.05 5.11 19.24
N MET A 384 3.12 5.87 19.83
CA MET A 384 2.56 5.61 21.16
C MET A 384 1.08 5.97 21.25
N GLY A 385 0.41 5.51 22.29
CA GLY A 385 -1.02 5.75 22.52
C GLY A 385 -1.30 7.13 23.13
N ASP A 386 -0.57 7.47 24.18
CA ASP A 386 -0.67 8.75 24.90
C ASP A 386 0.69 9.47 24.89
N ALA A 387 0.79 10.52 24.09
CA ALA A 387 1.99 11.31 23.98
C ALA A 387 2.28 12.14 25.24
N VAL A 388 1.23 12.53 25.99
CA VAL A 388 1.38 13.36 27.20
C VAL A 388 1.96 12.54 28.36
N ASN A 389 1.55 11.28 28.48
CA ASN A 389 1.99 10.37 29.54
C ASN A 389 3.07 9.37 29.07
N HIS A 390 3.48 9.44 27.81
CA HIS A 390 4.45 8.54 27.18
C HIS A 390 4.09 7.07 27.33
N ASP A 391 2.81 6.73 27.18
CA ASP A 391 2.40 5.36 27.37
C ASP A 391 1.77 4.72 26.12
N MET A 392 1.80 3.40 26.12
CA MET A 392 1.28 2.56 25.04
C MET A 392 0.09 1.72 25.48
N LYS A 393 -0.61 2.13 26.56
CA LYS A 393 -1.74 1.39 27.10
C LYS A 393 -2.95 1.37 26.16
N ASP A 394 -2.99 2.30 25.21
CA ASP A 394 -4.10 2.40 24.27
C ASP A 394 -3.61 2.96 22.92
N MET A 395 -3.02 2.08 22.12
CA MET A 395 -2.63 2.41 20.74
C MET A 395 -3.88 2.67 19.90
N ARG A 396 -3.86 3.77 19.15
CA ARG A 396 -4.98 4.21 18.32
C ARG A 396 -4.67 4.17 16.85
N PHE A 397 -5.67 3.72 16.08
CA PHE A 397 -5.55 3.63 14.63
C PHE A 397 -6.75 4.30 13.95
N VAL A 398 -6.50 4.81 12.75
CA VAL A 398 -7.55 5.16 11.80
C VAL A 398 -7.35 4.30 10.56
N LEU A 399 -8.35 3.51 10.23
CA LEU A 399 -8.35 2.68 9.03
C LEU A 399 -9.29 3.30 8.00
N ALA A 400 -8.85 3.37 6.77
CA ALA A 400 -9.64 3.87 5.65
C ALA A 400 -9.25 3.18 4.35
N GLY A 401 -9.88 3.58 3.24
CA GLY A 401 -9.68 2.94 1.95
C GLY A 401 -10.76 1.91 1.66
N GLY A 402 -10.98 1.62 0.39
CA GLY A 402 -11.88 0.52 -0.02
C GLY A 402 -11.33 -0.84 0.35
N ALA A 403 -9.99 -0.96 0.43
CA ALA A 403 -9.26 -2.17 0.82
C ALA A 403 -9.75 -3.43 0.09
N GLY A 404 -10.19 -3.29 -1.18
CA GLY A 404 -10.78 -4.39 -1.95
C GLY A 404 -12.09 -4.92 -1.35
N GLY A 405 -12.73 -4.17 -0.45
CA GLY A 405 -13.94 -4.59 0.27
C GLY A 405 -13.67 -5.29 1.61
N TYR A 406 -12.40 -5.33 2.05
CA TYR A 406 -12.06 -5.95 3.34
C TYR A 406 -12.59 -5.18 4.54
N LEU A 407 -12.48 -3.85 4.55
CA LEU A 407 -12.94 -3.05 5.68
C LEU A 407 -14.46 -3.03 5.79
N LYS A 408 -14.98 -3.32 6.96
CA LYS A 408 -16.39 -3.07 7.31
C LYS A 408 -16.55 -1.57 7.54
N GLN A 409 -17.12 -0.87 6.59
CA GLN A 409 -17.41 0.56 6.64
C GLN A 409 -18.92 0.80 6.88
N ALA A 410 -19.28 1.97 7.37
CA ALA A 410 -20.68 2.39 7.56
C ALA A 410 -20.83 3.88 7.30
N ALA A 411 -22.01 4.27 6.86
CA ALA A 411 -22.38 5.67 6.73
C ALA A 411 -22.22 6.41 8.08
N GLY A 412 -21.54 7.55 8.06
CA GLY A 412 -21.27 8.35 9.25
C GLY A 412 -19.99 8.00 10.01
N GLY A 413 -19.28 6.92 9.62
CA GLY A 413 -18.05 6.48 10.27
C GLY A 413 -18.28 5.43 11.36
N ARG A 414 -17.24 4.67 11.63
CA ARG A 414 -17.27 3.62 12.66
C ARG A 414 -16.22 3.86 13.72
N TYR A 415 -16.59 3.51 14.93
CA TYR A 415 -15.73 3.52 16.10
C TYR A 415 -15.71 2.12 16.71
N VAL A 416 -14.54 1.50 16.75
CA VAL A 416 -14.35 0.16 17.30
C VAL A 416 -13.49 0.26 18.55
N ASN A 417 -14.08 -0.06 19.71
CA ASN A 417 -13.33 -0.18 20.96
C ASN A 417 -13.03 -1.65 21.21
N ALA A 418 -11.75 -2.00 21.25
CA ALA A 418 -11.29 -3.36 21.53
C ALA A 418 -11.48 -3.77 23.00
N GLY A 419 -11.77 -2.82 23.91
CA GLY A 419 -12.04 -3.09 25.32
C GLY A 419 -10.80 -3.20 26.21
N GLY A 420 -9.62 -2.93 25.67
CA GLY A 420 -8.38 -3.01 26.45
C GLY A 420 -7.94 -4.43 26.81
N GLY A 421 -6.96 -4.51 27.69
CA GLY A 421 -6.45 -5.78 28.25
C GLY A 421 -5.51 -6.55 27.30
N ALA A 422 -4.78 -7.50 27.90
CA ALA A 422 -3.71 -8.24 27.23
C ALA A 422 -4.18 -9.09 26.03
N SER A 423 -5.46 -9.45 25.97
CA SER A 423 -6.02 -10.22 24.85
C SER A 423 -6.35 -9.37 23.62
N ASN A 424 -6.42 -8.04 23.77
CA ASN A 424 -6.83 -7.11 22.72
C ASN A 424 -5.69 -6.17 22.30
N ARG A 425 -4.48 -6.65 22.38
CA ARG A 425 -3.29 -5.89 22.00
C ARG A 425 -3.36 -5.44 20.54
N HIS A 426 -2.67 -4.35 20.24
CA HIS A 426 -2.69 -3.70 18.92
C HIS A 426 -2.14 -4.60 17.79
N GLU A 427 -1.36 -5.64 18.10
CA GLU A 427 -0.93 -6.62 17.11
C GLU A 427 -2.11 -7.27 16.38
N ARG A 428 -3.29 -7.34 17.01
CA ARG A 428 -4.51 -7.82 16.33
C ARG A 428 -4.95 -6.88 15.21
N VAL A 429 -4.71 -5.57 15.34
CA VAL A 429 -4.92 -4.61 14.24
C VAL A 429 -3.90 -4.83 13.13
N LEU A 430 -2.63 -5.11 13.48
CA LEU A 430 -1.61 -5.44 12.48
C LEU A 430 -1.95 -6.75 11.73
N LEU A 431 -2.57 -7.74 12.41
CA LEU A 431 -3.11 -8.93 11.75
C LEU A 431 -4.26 -8.60 10.78
N ASN A 432 -5.12 -7.62 11.10
CA ASN A 432 -6.10 -7.12 10.13
C ASN A 432 -5.44 -6.50 8.89
N VAL A 433 -4.32 -5.79 9.07
CA VAL A 433 -3.55 -5.26 7.93
C VAL A 433 -3.02 -6.40 7.06
N LEU A 434 -2.46 -7.45 7.67
CA LEU A 434 -1.98 -8.62 6.93
C LEU A 434 -3.10 -9.30 6.15
N GLU A 435 -4.24 -9.60 6.79
CA GLU A 435 -5.38 -10.22 6.12
C GLU A 435 -5.95 -9.37 5.00
N ALA A 436 -6.08 -8.04 5.25
CA ALA A 436 -6.52 -7.11 4.23
C ALA A 436 -5.63 -7.15 2.98
N MET A 437 -4.33 -7.37 3.17
CA MET A 437 -3.35 -7.52 2.08
C MET A 437 -3.26 -8.94 1.51
N GLY A 438 -4.17 -9.84 1.90
CA GLY A 438 -4.19 -11.22 1.44
C GLY A 438 -3.09 -12.11 2.03
N VAL A 439 -2.41 -11.65 3.07
CA VAL A 439 -1.40 -12.42 3.79
C VAL A 439 -2.09 -13.22 4.89
N THR A 440 -2.28 -14.51 4.66
CA THR A 440 -2.99 -15.41 5.58
C THR A 440 -2.11 -16.56 6.10
N ASP A 441 -0.88 -16.67 5.60
CA ASP A 441 0.08 -17.71 5.96
C ASP A 441 0.88 -17.35 7.23
N TYR A 442 0.18 -16.92 8.29
CA TYR A 442 0.76 -16.57 9.59
C TYR A 442 0.01 -17.27 10.74
N THR A 443 0.69 -17.49 11.87
CA THR A 443 0.09 -17.90 13.15
C THR A 443 0.22 -16.82 14.23
N GLY A 444 0.70 -15.63 13.87
CA GLY A 444 0.87 -14.47 14.74
C GLY A 444 1.85 -13.48 14.11
N PHE A 445 1.80 -12.24 14.56
CA PHE A 445 2.71 -11.16 14.19
C PHE A 445 2.95 -10.27 15.42
N GLY A 446 4.17 -9.77 15.61
CA GLY A 446 4.53 -8.90 16.72
C GLY A 446 5.23 -9.67 17.87
N ASP A 447 4.84 -9.39 19.09
CA ASP A 447 5.48 -9.97 20.30
C ASP A 447 5.33 -11.50 20.34
N PRO A 448 6.45 -12.25 20.48
CA PRO A 448 6.43 -13.70 20.65
C PRO A 448 5.57 -14.19 21.81
N GLY A 449 5.47 -13.39 22.88
CA GLY A 449 4.67 -13.70 24.08
C GLY A 449 3.18 -13.44 23.92
N PHE A 450 2.75 -12.83 22.81
CA PHE A 450 1.34 -12.54 22.58
C PHE A 450 0.58 -13.77 22.10
N SER A 451 -0.46 -14.13 22.83
CA SER A 451 -1.31 -15.29 22.53
C SER A 451 -2.45 -14.98 21.56
N GLY A 452 -2.78 -13.72 21.33
CA GLY A 452 -3.86 -13.27 20.43
C GLY A 452 -3.45 -13.39 18.97
N LYS A 453 -3.69 -14.56 18.36
CA LYS A 453 -3.24 -14.89 17.00
C LYS A 453 -4.30 -14.68 15.92
N SER A 454 -5.37 -13.96 16.25
CA SER A 454 -6.45 -13.64 15.33
C SER A 454 -6.60 -12.12 15.19
N PRO A 455 -7.01 -11.65 14.02
CA PRO A 455 -7.33 -10.25 13.82
C PRO A 455 -8.34 -9.70 14.82
N LEU A 456 -8.35 -8.39 15.00
CA LEU A 456 -9.35 -7.74 15.83
C LEU A 456 -10.74 -7.92 15.18
N PRO A 457 -11.73 -8.46 15.89
CA PRO A 457 -13.07 -8.63 15.36
C PRO A 457 -13.74 -7.30 15.05
N GLY A 458 -14.67 -7.30 14.11
CA GLY A 458 -15.42 -6.11 13.73
C GLY A 458 -14.71 -5.20 12.72
N ILE A 459 -13.46 -5.44 12.37
CA ILE A 459 -12.74 -4.66 11.35
C ILE A 459 -13.05 -5.17 9.94
N ALA A 460 -13.00 -6.47 9.73
CA ALA A 460 -13.31 -7.07 8.43
C ALA A 460 -14.81 -7.04 8.12
N ALA A 461 -15.16 -6.81 6.86
CA ALA A 461 -16.50 -7.03 6.36
C ALA A 461 -16.76 -8.54 6.26
N THR A 462 -17.92 -8.98 6.73
CA THR A 462 -18.39 -10.37 6.65
C THR A 462 -18.79 -10.74 5.22
#